data_5d5dba33095d009a6152e8578cec78c2
#
_entry.id   5d5dba33095d009a6152e8578cec78c2
#
_cell.length_a   1.000
_cell.length_b   1.000
_cell.length_c   1.000
_cell.angle_alpha   90.00
_cell.angle_beta   90.00
_cell.angle_gamma   90.00
#
_symmetry.space_group_name_H-M   'P 1'
#
loop_
_entity.id
_entity.type
_entity.pdbx_description
1 polymer ?
#
loop_
_entity_poly.entity_id
_entity_poly.type
_entity_poly.pdbx_seq_one_letter_code
_entity_poly.pdbx_strand_id
1 'polypeptide(L)'
;MNKIYSKYIYILSIGSLCSFATLLSAAPTLQYSKTYQSCINTAKTTGNKQLCISAEHLGQNERLNQAVKKLAPKLSAYQQSRLTDAQAEWRSLQNFKDNQCDQAAFDDENAVKPSGKNLTALDCDRESLERVAERAYELEQGNVRAEYYLDP
;
A
#
# COMPACT_ATOMS: atom_id res chain seq x y z
N MET A 1 49.86 16.23 -63.82
CA MET A 1 50.37 16.33 -62.46
C MET A 1 49.39 17.17 -61.65
N ASN A 2 48.42 16.55 -60.96
CA ASN A 2 47.47 17.26 -60.08
C ASN A 2 47.30 16.43 -58.82
N LYS A 3 47.82 16.94 -57.68
CA LYS A 3 47.67 16.38 -56.34
C LYS A 3 46.31 16.75 -55.81
N ILE A 4 45.47 15.73 -55.52
CA ILE A 4 44.20 15.91 -54.81
C ILE A 4 44.46 15.67 -53.34
N TYR A 5 44.29 16.74 -52.54
CA TYR A 5 44.37 16.70 -51.08
C TYR A 5 43.01 16.14 -50.53
N SER A 6 43.05 14.94 -49.96
CA SER A 6 41.97 14.37 -49.21
C SER A 6 41.91 15.00 -47.82
N LYS A 7 40.84 15.77 -47.52
CA LYS A 7 40.54 16.27 -46.18
C LYS A 7 39.78 15.22 -45.40
N TYR A 8 40.39 14.65 -44.40
CA TYR A 8 39.73 13.81 -43.42
C TYR A 8 38.88 14.70 -42.49
N ILE A 9 37.52 14.52 -42.55
CA ILE A 9 36.61 15.10 -41.63
C ILE A 9 36.45 14.12 -40.46
N TYR A 10 36.99 14.47 -39.29
CA TYR A 10 36.73 13.79 -38.02
C TYR A 10 35.36 14.18 -37.54
N ILE A 11 34.38 13.27 -37.61
CA ILE A 11 33.09 13.40 -36.98
C ILE A 11 33.27 12.96 -35.51
N LEU A 12 33.35 13.93 -34.59
CA LEU A 12 33.24 13.68 -33.16
C LEU A 12 31.80 13.33 -32.81
N SER A 13 31.51 12.03 -32.67
CA SER A 13 30.25 11.55 -32.11
C SER A 13 30.24 11.80 -30.59
N ILE A 14 29.56 12.86 -30.19
CA ILE A 14 29.26 13.14 -28.79
C ILE A 14 28.17 12.14 -28.38
N GLY A 15 28.59 11.06 -27.74
CA GLY A 15 27.69 10.09 -27.12
C GLY A 15 26.97 10.74 -25.93
N SER A 16 25.72 11.12 -26.13
CA SER A 16 24.85 11.57 -25.06
C SER A 16 24.47 10.38 -24.16
N LEU A 17 25.16 10.23 -23.04
CA LEU A 17 24.78 9.31 -21.98
C LEU A 17 23.49 9.81 -21.32
N CYS A 18 22.35 9.40 -21.83
CA CYS A 18 21.08 9.51 -21.12
C CYS A 18 21.13 8.62 -19.87
N SER A 19 21.53 9.21 -18.74
CA SER A 19 21.36 8.59 -17.42
C SER A 19 19.87 8.50 -17.13
N PHE A 20 19.26 7.34 -17.40
CA PHE A 20 17.95 7.01 -16.88
C PHE A 20 18.08 6.86 -15.36
N ALA A 21 17.81 7.94 -14.62
CA ALA A 21 17.55 7.86 -13.21
C ALA A 21 16.27 7.05 -13.01
N THR A 22 16.39 5.75 -12.76
CA THR A 22 15.30 4.92 -12.28
C THR A 22 14.90 5.49 -10.92
N LEU A 23 13.78 6.21 -10.90
CA LEU A 23 13.11 6.56 -9.65
C LEU A 23 12.67 5.22 -9.04
N LEU A 24 13.50 4.67 -8.16
CA LEU A 24 13.05 3.64 -7.24
C LEU A 24 11.96 4.28 -6.40
N SER A 25 10.70 4.04 -6.75
CA SER A 25 9.58 4.33 -5.87
C SER A 25 9.76 3.43 -4.66
N ALA A 26 10.27 3.98 -3.57
CA ALA A 26 10.33 3.27 -2.30
C ALA A 26 8.88 2.91 -1.94
N ALA A 27 8.62 1.63 -1.70
CA ALA A 27 7.34 1.20 -1.19
C ALA A 27 6.98 2.04 0.05
N PRO A 28 5.71 2.46 0.20
CA PRO A 28 5.31 3.28 1.34
C PRO A 28 5.65 2.54 2.63
N THR A 29 6.47 3.15 3.46
CA THR A 29 6.76 2.61 4.79
C THR A 29 5.52 2.80 5.64
N LEU A 30 4.79 1.72 5.89
CA LEU A 30 3.62 1.74 6.76
C LEU A 30 4.03 2.23 8.16
N GLN A 31 3.40 3.30 8.61
CA GLN A 31 3.70 3.90 9.91
C GLN A 31 2.81 3.28 10.98
N TYR A 32 3.32 2.25 11.65
CA TYR A 32 2.70 1.71 12.85
C TYR A 32 3.16 2.44 14.10
N SER A 33 2.30 2.48 15.12
CA SER A 33 2.63 3.11 16.39
C SER A 33 3.80 2.39 17.11
N LYS A 34 4.58 3.15 17.88
CA LYS A 34 5.63 2.55 18.73
C LYS A 34 5.04 1.58 19.76
N THR A 35 3.83 1.85 20.23
CA THR A 35 3.09 0.99 21.14
C THR A 35 2.79 -0.36 20.50
N TYR A 36 2.32 -0.38 19.25
CA TYR A 36 2.11 -1.62 18.50
C TYR A 36 3.41 -2.41 18.31
N GLN A 37 4.47 -1.73 17.87
CA GLN A 37 5.77 -2.37 17.66
C GLN A 37 6.30 -3.01 18.95
N SER A 38 6.20 -2.33 20.09
CA SER A 38 6.57 -2.87 21.38
C SER A 38 5.67 -4.03 21.80
N CYS A 39 4.35 -3.89 21.64
CA CYS A 39 3.36 -4.91 21.98
C CYS A 39 3.60 -6.19 21.18
N ILE A 40 3.71 -6.11 19.86
CA ILE A 40 3.86 -7.28 18.99
C ILE A 40 5.19 -8.03 19.25
N ASN A 41 6.26 -7.28 19.57
CA ASN A 41 7.56 -7.84 19.86
C ASN A 41 7.61 -8.59 21.21
N THR A 42 6.77 -8.20 22.16
CA THR A 42 6.71 -8.80 23.51
C THR A 42 5.62 -9.87 23.65
N ALA A 43 4.64 -9.89 22.74
CA ALA A 43 3.51 -10.81 22.76
C ALA A 43 3.98 -12.26 22.47
N LYS A 44 3.77 -13.14 23.47
CA LYS A 44 4.20 -14.56 23.39
C LYS A 44 3.12 -15.50 22.88
N THR A 45 1.85 -15.11 22.94
CA THR A 45 0.71 -15.93 22.54
C THR A 45 -0.01 -15.31 21.36
N THR A 46 -0.71 -16.12 20.56
CA THR A 46 -1.55 -15.66 19.46
C THR A 46 -2.59 -14.65 19.94
N GLY A 47 -3.28 -14.93 21.06
CA GLY A 47 -4.27 -14.01 21.63
C GLY A 47 -3.68 -12.66 22.00
N ASN A 48 -2.48 -12.62 22.59
CA ASN A 48 -1.82 -11.35 22.88
C ASN A 48 -1.44 -10.59 21.61
N LYS A 49 -1.02 -11.29 20.54
CA LYS A 49 -0.74 -10.66 19.24
C LYS A 49 -2.01 -10.09 18.62
N GLN A 50 -3.13 -10.80 18.70
CA GLN A 50 -4.42 -10.29 18.21
C GLN A 50 -4.85 -9.03 18.95
N LEU A 51 -4.66 -8.97 20.28
CA LEU A 51 -4.94 -7.74 21.04
C LEU A 51 -4.06 -6.56 20.58
N CYS A 52 -2.77 -6.79 20.30
CA CYS A 52 -1.90 -5.75 19.76
C CYS A 52 -2.37 -5.25 18.40
N ILE A 53 -2.74 -6.17 17.50
CA ILE A 53 -3.23 -5.84 16.14
C ILE A 53 -4.54 -5.08 16.23
N SER A 54 -5.50 -5.54 17.03
CA SER A 54 -6.80 -4.88 17.21
C SER A 54 -6.67 -3.45 17.73
N ALA A 55 -5.79 -3.24 18.73
CA ALA A 55 -5.53 -1.90 19.24
C ALA A 55 -4.92 -0.96 18.19
N GLU A 56 -3.96 -1.45 17.41
CA GLU A 56 -3.37 -0.68 16.30
C GLU A 56 -4.39 -0.43 15.19
N HIS A 57 -5.22 -1.40 14.85
CA HIS A 57 -6.27 -1.27 13.85
C HIS A 57 -7.24 -0.14 14.18
N LEU A 58 -7.65 0.00 15.45
CA LEU A 58 -8.44 1.14 15.91
C LEU A 58 -7.69 2.47 15.71
N GLY A 59 -6.41 2.52 16.04
CA GLY A 59 -5.56 3.70 15.84
C GLY A 59 -5.42 4.10 14.37
N GLN A 60 -5.22 3.12 13.49
CA GLN A 60 -5.11 3.36 12.05
C GLN A 60 -6.45 3.77 11.42
N ASN A 61 -7.58 3.24 11.90
CA ASN A 61 -8.90 3.71 11.47
C ASN A 61 -9.16 5.16 11.89
N GLU A 62 -8.77 5.56 13.10
CA GLU A 62 -8.86 6.97 13.50
C GLU A 62 -7.96 7.86 12.65
N ARG A 63 -6.72 7.43 12.36
CA ARG A 63 -5.80 8.11 11.44
C ARG A 63 -6.40 8.27 10.05
N LEU A 64 -7.02 7.21 9.50
CA LEU A 64 -7.75 7.22 8.22
C LEU A 64 -8.87 8.27 8.24
N ASN A 65 -9.71 8.27 9.27
CA ASN A 65 -10.79 9.23 9.40
C ASN A 65 -10.29 10.68 9.50
N GLN A 66 -9.19 10.91 10.20
CA GLN A 66 -8.55 12.22 10.29
C GLN A 66 -7.95 12.67 8.96
N ALA A 67 -7.36 11.74 8.19
CA ALA A 67 -6.84 12.03 6.85
C ALA A 67 -7.97 12.50 5.92
N VAL A 68 -9.13 11.82 5.91
CA VAL A 68 -10.33 12.25 5.17
C VAL A 68 -10.76 13.65 5.59
N LYS A 69 -10.92 13.89 6.91
CA LYS A 69 -11.34 15.20 7.46
C LYS A 69 -10.40 16.34 7.08
N LYS A 70 -9.09 16.08 7.03
CA LYS A 70 -8.08 17.08 6.67
C LYS A 70 -8.00 17.32 5.16
N LEU A 71 -8.29 16.30 4.37
CA LEU A 71 -8.21 16.36 2.91
C LEU A 71 -9.45 17.02 2.32
N ALA A 72 -10.66 16.64 2.77
CA ALA A 72 -11.92 17.10 2.20
C ALA A 72 -12.02 18.63 1.99
N PRO A 73 -11.69 19.51 2.96
CA PRO A 73 -11.82 20.96 2.76
C PRO A 73 -10.83 21.55 1.75
N LYS A 74 -9.81 20.79 1.32
CA LYS A 74 -8.83 21.20 0.32
C LYS A 74 -9.27 20.88 -1.11
N LEU A 75 -10.35 20.13 -1.26
CA LEU A 75 -10.87 19.62 -2.52
C LEU A 75 -12.06 20.46 -3.02
N SER A 76 -12.21 20.54 -4.35
CA SER A 76 -13.43 21.08 -4.96
C SER A 76 -14.64 20.19 -4.63
N ALA A 77 -15.87 20.73 -4.78
CA ALA A 77 -17.10 19.97 -4.50
C ALA A 77 -17.16 18.65 -5.30
N TYR A 78 -16.74 18.66 -6.56
CA TYR A 78 -16.65 17.47 -7.39
C TYR A 78 -15.66 16.43 -6.81
N GLN A 79 -14.48 16.89 -6.41
CA GLN A 79 -13.45 16.00 -5.82
C GLN A 79 -13.88 15.46 -4.45
N GLN A 80 -14.64 16.25 -3.66
CA GLN A 80 -15.20 15.76 -2.38
C GLN A 80 -16.21 14.63 -2.59
N SER A 81 -17.09 14.76 -3.62
CA SER A 81 -17.99 13.66 -4.00
C SER A 81 -17.18 12.40 -4.37
N ARG A 82 -16.16 12.55 -5.22
CA ARG A 82 -15.30 11.43 -5.62
C ARG A 82 -14.58 10.79 -4.42
N LEU A 83 -14.10 11.58 -3.46
CA LEU A 83 -13.51 11.07 -2.23
C LEU A 83 -14.53 10.25 -1.43
N THR A 84 -15.76 10.73 -1.31
CA THR A 84 -16.84 10.04 -0.59
C THR A 84 -17.15 8.69 -1.24
N ASP A 85 -17.31 8.68 -2.56
CA ASP A 85 -17.59 7.46 -3.34
C ASP A 85 -16.44 6.45 -3.21
N ALA A 86 -15.20 6.91 -3.39
CA ALA A 86 -14.00 6.08 -3.27
C ALA A 86 -13.84 5.48 -1.85
N GLN A 87 -14.20 6.24 -0.81
CA GLN A 87 -14.17 5.71 0.56
C GLN A 87 -15.29 4.69 0.83
N ALA A 88 -16.47 4.88 0.25
CA ALA A 88 -17.56 3.90 0.35
C ALA A 88 -17.19 2.58 -0.35
N GLU A 89 -16.65 2.67 -1.57
CA GLU A 89 -16.18 1.53 -2.34
C GLU A 89 -15.04 0.79 -1.64
N TRP A 90 -14.03 1.53 -1.16
CA TRP A 90 -12.92 0.95 -0.40
C TRP A 90 -13.40 0.18 0.83
N ARG A 91 -14.34 0.73 1.61
CA ARG A 91 -14.90 0.05 2.78
C ARG A 91 -15.65 -1.22 2.42
N SER A 92 -16.41 -1.20 1.33
CA SER A 92 -17.13 -2.39 0.84
C SER A 92 -16.16 -3.50 0.47
N LEU A 93 -15.10 -3.16 -0.25
CA LEU A 93 -14.06 -4.11 -0.63
C LEU A 93 -13.25 -4.61 0.57
N GLN A 94 -12.95 -3.73 1.54
CA GLN A 94 -12.31 -4.11 2.78
C GLN A 94 -13.11 -5.20 3.50
N ASN A 95 -14.42 -4.96 3.72
CA ASN A 95 -15.31 -5.93 4.35
C ASN A 95 -15.38 -7.24 3.58
N PHE A 96 -15.41 -7.17 2.25
CA PHE A 96 -15.41 -8.37 1.41
C PHE A 96 -14.12 -9.19 1.58
N LYS A 97 -12.94 -8.54 1.57
CA LYS A 97 -11.65 -9.21 1.77
C LYS A 97 -11.50 -9.80 3.16
N ASP A 98 -11.96 -9.07 4.19
CA ASP A 98 -11.94 -9.57 5.56
C ASP A 98 -12.79 -10.84 5.68
N ASN A 99 -14.03 -10.82 5.19
CA ASN A 99 -14.91 -11.99 5.19
C ASN A 99 -14.34 -13.17 4.40
N GLN A 100 -13.71 -12.91 3.23
CA GLN A 100 -13.05 -13.97 2.46
C GLN A 100 -11.86 -14.58 3.21
N CYS A 101 -11.06 -13.77 3.87
CA CYS A 101 -9.91 -14.24 4.63
C CYS A 101 -10.36 -15.08 5.83
N ASP A 102 -11.34 -14.58 6.59
CA ASP A 102 -11.89 -15.29 7.75
C ASP A 102 -12.50 -16.64 7.34
N GLN A 103 -13.25 -16.68 6.24
CA GLN A 103 -13.81 -17.92 5.70
C GLN A 103 -12.69 -18.89 5.29
N ALA A 104 -11.68 -18.40 4.57
CA ALA A 104 -10.54 -19.22 4.17
C ALA A 104 -9.74 -19.73 5.37
N ALA A 105 -9.57 -18.94 6.43
CA ALA A 105 -8.90 -19.35 7.65
C ALA A 105 -9.72 -20.42 8.41
N PHE A 106 -11.05 -20.30 8.41
CA PHE A 106 -11.95 -21.28 9.03
C PHE A 106 -11.96 -22.61 8.27
N ASP A 107 -12.02 -22.55 6.92
CA ASP A 107 -12.04 -23.75 6.07
C ASP A 107 -10.68 -24.47 6.08
N ASP A 108 -9.60 -23.77 6.36
CA ASP A 108 -8.21 -24.24 6.23
C ASP A 108 -7.65 -24.89 7.53
N GLU A 109 -8.48 -25.07 8.58
CA GLU A 109 -8.04 -25.76 9.79
C GLU A 109 -7.46 -27.16 9.50
N ASN A 110 -7.71 -27.70 8.29
CA ASN A 110 -7.27 -29.04 7.85
C ASN A 110 -6.60 -29.06 6.44
N ALA A 111 -6.48 -27.94 5.75
CA ALA A 111 -5.93 -27.92 4.39
C ALA A 111 -4.52 -27.29 4.36
N VAL A 112 -3.52 -28.06 3.91
CA VAL A 112 -2.17 -27.56 3.68
C VAL A 112 -2.14 -26.77 2.36
N LYS A 113 -1.85 -25.49 2.39
CA LYS A 113 -1.61 -24.70 1.19
C LYS A 113 -0.46 -25.27 0.35
N PRO A 114 -0.46 -25.06 -0.96
CA PRO A 114 0.66 -25.44 -1.83
C PRO A 114 2.00 -24.87 -1.37
N SER A 115 1.98 -23.76 -0.61
CA SER A 115 3.15 -23.15 0.02
C SER A 115 3.56 -23.80 1.37
N GLY A 116 2.80 -24.82 1.85
CA GLY A 116 3.04 -25.46 3.15
C GLY A 116 2.72 -24.57 4.36
N LYS A 117 2.06 -23.42 4.17
CA LYS A 117 1.71 -22.48 5.25
C LYS A 117 0.20 -22.30 5.28
N ASN A 118 -0.43 -22.70 6.38
CA ASN A 118 -1.87 -22.50 6.61
C ASN A 118 -2.16 -21.03 6.92
N LEU A 119 -3.24 -20.50 6.35
CA LEU A 119 -3.77 -19.20 6.68
C LEU A 119 -4.38 -19.25 8.08
N THR A 120 -4.07 -18.26 8.90
CA THR A 120 -4.63 -18.16 10.26
C THR A 120 -5.45 -16.88 10.41
N ALA A 121 -6.39 -16.88 11.36
CA ALA A 121 -7.11 -15.66 11.73
C ALA A 121 -6.17 -14.49 12.08
N LEU A 122 -5.01 -14.79 12.68
CA LEU A 122 -3.99 -13.76 12.97
C LEU A 122 -3.39 -13.15 11.69
N ASP A 123 -3.25 -13.94 10.63
CA ASP A 123 -2.77 -13.44 9.34
C ASP A 123 -3.83 -12.54 8.69
N CYS A 124 -5.12 -12.91 8.78
CA CYS A 124 -6.25 -12.09 8.33
C CYS A 124 -6.32 -10.74 9.06
N ASP A 125 -6.22 -10.76 10.39
CA ASP A 125 -6.18 -9.53 11.20
C ASP A 125 -5.03 -8.61 10.80
N ARG A 126 -3.84 -9.18 10.50
CA ARG A 126 -2.66 -8.44 10.06
C ARG A 126 -2.86 -7.82 8.68
N GLU A 127 -3.37 -8.58 7.73
CA GLU A 127 -3.66 -8.09 6.38
C GLU A 127 -4.73 -6.98 6.40
N SER A 128 -5.75 -7.12 7.25
CA SER A 128 -6.77 -6.07 7.46
C SER A 128 -6.14 -4.79 8.00
N LEU A 129 -5.31 -4.90 9.03
CA LEU A 129 -4.56 -3.76 9.59
C LEU A 129 -3.69 -3.08 8.53
N GLU A 130 -2.97 -3.84 7.71
CA GLU A 130 -2.09 -3.34 6.66
C GLU A 130 -2.87 -2.50 5.65
N ARG A 131 -3.99 -3.01 5.13
CA ARG A 131 -4.86 -2.29 4.19
C ARG A 131 -5.39 -0.97 4.75
N VAL A 132 -5.77 -0.93 6.03
CA VAL A 132 -6.23 0.31 6.67
C VAL A 132 -5.09 1.33 6.82
N ALA A 133 -3.90 0.87 7.20
CA ALA A 133 -2.72 1.72 7.34
C ALA A 133 -2.25 2.28 5.98
N GLU A 134 -2.30 1.48 4.92
CA GLU A 134 -2.02 1.91 3.54
C GLU A 134 -2.99 2.99 3.10
N ARG A 135 -4.30 2.76 3.30
CA ARG A 135 -5.31 3.73 2.90
C ARG A 135 -5.19 5.05 3.65
N ALA A 136 -4.89 5.00 4.95
CA ALA A 136 -4.62 6.22 5.73
C ALA A 136 -3.42 6.99 5.15
N TYR A 137 -2.35 6.29 4.83
CA TYR A 137 -1.16 6.90 4.22
C TYR A 137 -1.45 7.52 2.85
N GLU A 138 -2.16 6.82 1.96
CA GLU A 138 -2.55 7.36 0.65
C GLU A 138 -3.31 8.69 0.76
N LEU A 139 -4.29 8.75 1.65
CA LEU A 139 -5.07 9.97 1.87
C LEU A 139 -4.26 11.11 2.49
N GLU A 140 -3.30 10.79 3.35
CA GLU A 140 -2.36 11.79 3.88
C GLU A 140 -1.47 12.39 2.79
N GLN A 141 -1.15 11.60 1.75
CA GLN A 141 -0.44 12.08 0.56
C GLN A 141 -1.36 12.81 -0.44
N GLY A 142 -2.66 12.92 -0.14
CA GLY A 142 -3.64 13.57 -1.02
C GLY A 142 -4.13 12.68 -2.17
N ASN A 143 -3.85 11.40 -2.15
CA ASN A 143 -4.35 10.46 -3.14
C ASN A 143 -5.82 10.12 -2.86
N VAL A 144 -6.70 10.69 -3.68
CA VAL A 144 -8.16 10.52 -3.56
C VAL A 144 -8.64 9.21 -4.20
N ARG A 145 -7.87 8.69 -5.16
CA ARG A 145 -8.29 7.54 -5.96
C ARG A 145 -8.01 6.23 -5.22
N ALA A 146 -8.98 5.35 -5.24
CA ALA A 146 -8.81 3.95 -4.87
C ALA A 146 -8.38 3.14 -6.12
N GLU A 147 -7.27 3.51 -6.76
CA GLU A 147 -6.85 2.94 -8.05
C GLU A 147 -6.54 1.43 -8.01
N TYR A 148 -6.33 0.86 -6.84
CA TYR A 148 -5.98 -0.56 -6.67
C TYR A 148 -7.15 -1.53 -6.84
N TYR A 149 -8.35 -1.04 -7.18
CA TYR A 149 -9.56 -1.84 -7.10
C TYR A 149 -10.29 -2.01 -8.44
N LEU A 150 -9.72 -1.54 -9.54
CA LEU A 150 -10.34 -1.60 -10.86
C LEU A 150 -9.67 -2.60 -11.83
N ASP A 151 -8.68 -3.38 -11.36
CA ASP A 151 -8.18 -4.50 -12.16
C ASP A 151 -8.94 -5.78 -11.76
N PRO A 152 -9.61 -6.42 -12.73
CA PRO A 152 -10.35 -7.67 -12.54
C PRO A 152 -9.44 -8.88 -12.31
#